data_f25e3a94d6558e17ae2384fcb99c7d79
#
_entry.id   f25e3a94d6558e17ae2384fcb99c7d79
#
_cell.length_a   1.000
_cell.length_b   1.000
_cell.length_c   1.000
_cell.angle_alpha   90.00
_cell.angle_beta   90.00
_cell.angle_gamma   90.00
#
_symmetry.space_group_name_H-M   'P 1'
#
loop_
_entity.id
_entity.type
_entity.pdbx_description
1 polymer ?
#
loop_
_entity_poly.entity_id
_entity_poly.type
_entity_poly.pdbx_seq_one_letter_code
_entity_poly.pdbx_strand_id
1 'polypeptide(L)'
;MIAIRVDGNEIIATGHVMRCLSIAEQIRKFGVEVRFVLADDRPGQLIRNQGFEYDVLDTAWNQLDLETEQLCKYLQKREIDTMLLDTYYVTQEYLQNISHYTKIVYIDDLRKFAYPVHTVINYGAWVTEDDYDKQGYYANGQRTQFLIGSQYVPLRDEFRYREFHVNKKVKRVLITTGGTDILNVAGGVLDELLHDDRTQELEYHVIAVSYTHLTLPTKLEV
;
A
#
# COMPACT_ATOMS: atom_id res chain seq x y z
N MET A 1 2.07 -15.53 -15.24
CA MET A 1 1.13 -14.47 -14.79
C MET A 1 1.41 -14.13 -13.34
N ILE A 2 1.31 -12.85 -12.95
CA ILE A 2 1.46 -12.40 -11.55
C ILE A 2 0.09 -12.02 -11.01
N ALA A 3 -0.27 -12.54 -9.85
CA ALA A 3 -1.43 -12.09 -9.09
C ALA A 3 -1.02 -11.06 -8.03
N ILE A 4 -1.89 -10.10 -7.74
CA ILE A 4 -1.73 -9.15 -6.63
C ILE A 4 -2.92 -9.28 -5.70
N ARG A 5 -2.71 -9.84 -4.51
CA ARG A 5 -3.73 -9.95 -3.47
C ARG A 5 -3.65 -8.72 -2.57
N VAL A 6 -4.66 -7.86 -2.65
CA VAL A 6 -4.73 -6.59 -1.93
C VAL A 6 -6.18 -6.18 -1.69
N ASP A 7 -6.43 -5.39 -0.67
CA ASP A 7 -7.74 -4.82 -0.38
C ASP A 7 -7.66 -3.31 -0.11
N GLY A 8 -8.80 -2.66 -0.22
CA GLY A 8 -8.99 -1.24 0.08
C GLY A 8 -10.44 -0.94 0.40
N ASN A 9 -10.67 -0.21 1.49
CA ASN A 9 -12.00 0.16 1.95
C ASN A 9 -11.94 1.39 2.86
N GLU A 10 -13.05 1.79 3.46
CA GLU A 10 -13.15 2.97 4.30
C GLU A 10 -12.32 2.86 5.59
N ILE A 11 -11.98 1.63 6.03
CA ILE A 11 -11.24 1.37 7.28
C ILE A 11 -9.73 1.42 7.02
N ILE A 12 -9.26 0.68 6.00
CA ILE A 12 -7.82 0.57 5.66
C ILE A 12 -7.38 1.55 4.58
N ALA A 13 -8.31 2.38 4.12
CA ALA A 13 -8.13 3.30 3.01
C ALA A 13 -7.66 2.59 1.71
N THR A 14 -7.13 3.36 0.75
CA THR A 14 -6.70 2.85 -0.56
C THR A 14 -5.18 2.78 -0.72
N GLY A 15 -4.41 3.05 0.33
CA GLY A 15 -2.95 3.13 0.27
C GLY A 15 -2.29 1.86 -0.27
N HIS A 16 -2.73 0.69 0.19
CA HIS A 16 -2.26 -0.61 -0.29
C HIS A 16 -2.53 -0.79 -1.79
N VAL A 17 -3.75 -0.49 -2.22
CA VAL A 17 -4.15 -0.59 -3.63
C VAL A 17 -3.32 0.34 -4.50
N MET A 18 -3.10 1.58 -4.07
CA MET A 18 -2.32 2.58 -4.83
C MET A 18 -0.85 2.16 -4.99
N ARG A 19 -0.21 1.62 -3.95
CA ARG A 19 1.17 1.12 -4.09
C ARG A 19 1.24 -0.14 -4.95
N CYS A 20 0.28 -1.03 -4.84
CA CYS A 20 0.17 -2.20 -5.71
C CYS A 20 -0.06 -1.82 -7.17
N LEU A 21 -0.88 -0.80 -7.46
CA LEU A 21 -1.06 -0.26 -8.81
C LEU A 21 0.26 0.30 -9.38
N SER A 22 1.06 1.01 -8.56
CA SER A 22 2.37 1.49 -8.98
C SER A 22 3.33 0.36 -9.36
N ILE A 23 3.29 -0.75 -8.62
CA ILE A 23 4.07 -1.96 -8.92
C ILE A 23 3.55 -2.64 -10.18
N ALA A 24 2.23 -2.82 -10.28
CA ALA A 24 1.57 -3.44 -11.44
C ALA A 24 1.89 -2.71 -12.74
N GLU A 25 1.88 -1.37 -12.71
CA GLU A 25 2.24 -0.51 -13.84
C GLU A 25 3.65 -0.80 -14.34
N GLN A 26 4.62 -0.96 -13.43
CA GLN A 26 5.99 -1.28 -13.81
C GLN A 26 6.10 -2.72 -14.36
N ILE A 27 5.43 -3.69 -13.74
CA ILE A 27 5.40 -5.08 -14.20
C ILE A 27 4.84 -5.15 -15.64
N ARG A 28 3.75 -4.42 -15.91
CA ARG A 28 3.12 -4.34 -17.25
C ARG A 28 4.08 -3.85 -18.32
N LYS A 29 4.99 -2.92 -18.01
CA LYS A 29 6.01 -2.43 -18.94
C LYS A 29 7.00 -3.52 -19.40
N PHE A 30 7.16 -4.57 -18.60
CA PHE A 30 7.95 -5.74 -18.97
C PHE A 30 7.15 -6.80 -19.77
N GLY A 31 5.91 -6.49 -20.16
CA GLY A 31 5.06 -7.41 -20.90
C GLY A 31 4.50 -8.57 -20.07
N VAL A 32 4.55 -8.47 -18.74
CA VAL A 32 4.04 -9.50 -17.83
C VAL A 32 2.58 -9.19 -17.47
N GLU A 33 1.71 -10.16 -17.64
CA GLU A 33 0.31 -10.06 -17.26
C GLU A 33 0.17 -9.96 -15.73
N VAL A 34 -0.63 -8.98 -15.29
CA VAL A 34 -0.94 -8.74 -13.88
C VAL A 34 -2.44 -8.82 -13.68
N ARG A 35 -2.87 -9.52 -12.62
CA ARG A 35 -4.25 -9.65 -12.21
C ARG A 35 -4.41 -9.40 -10.72
N PHE A 36 -5.36 -8.55 -10.37
CA PHE A 36 -5.66 -8.29 -8.96
C PHE A 36 -6.63 -9.34 -8.42
N VAL A 37 -6.49 -9.65 -7.13
CA VAL A 37 -7.36 -10.56 -6.38
C VAL A 37 -7.80 -9.85 -5.11
N LEU A 38 -9.08 -9.66 -4.96
CA LEU A 38 -9.71 -8.85 -3.91
C LEU A 38 -10.60 -9.70 -3.02
N ALA A 39 -10.74 -9.33 -1.75
CA ALA A 39 -11.75 -9.94 -0.89
C ALA A 39 -13.16 -9.54 -1.34
N ASP A 40 -13.36 -8.28 -1.71
CA ASP A 40 -14.63 -7.71 -2.18
C ASP A 40 -14.42 -6.65 -3.27
N ASP A 41 -15.51 -6.17 -3.88
CA ASP A 41 -15.46 -5.28 -5.05
C ASP A 41 -15.18 -3.80 -4.72
N ARG A 42 -15.06 -3.41 -3.44
CA ARG A 42 -14.90 -1.99 -3.06
C ARG A 42 -13.75 -1.25 -3.76
N PRO A 43 -12.54 -1.82 -3.89
CA PRO A 43 -11.47 -1.16 -4.63
C PRO A 43 -11.50 -1.41 -6.14
N GLY A 44 -12.43 -2.22 -6.65
CA GLY A 44 -12.45 -2.71 -8.03
C GLY A 44 -12.49 -1.60 -9.08
N GLN A 45 -13.31 -0.55 -8.85
CA GLN A 45 -13.38 0.57 -9.79
C GLN A 45 -12.05 1.33 -9.91
N LEU A 46 -11.30 1.46 -8.81
CA LEU A 46 -9.99 2.11 -8.83
C LEU A 46 -8.99 1.32 -9.69
N ILE A 47 -9.01 0.00 -9.58
CA ILE A 47 -8.15 -0.92 -10.34
C ILE A 47 -8.53 -0.88 -11.84
N ARG A 48 -9.83 -0.93 -12.14
CA ARG A 48 -10.35 -0.84 -13.52
C ARG A 48 -9.96 0.46 -14.21
N ASN A 49 -10.02 1.59 -13.49
CA ASN A 49 -9.66 2.90 -14.03
C ASN A 49 -8.18 2.99 -14.44
N GLN A 50 -7.32 2.12 -13.90
CA GLN A 50 -5.90 1.99 -14.29
C GLN A 50 -5.67 0.91 -15.37
N GLY A 51 -6.76 0.33 -15.90
CA GLY A 51 -6.70 -0.66 -16.99
C GLY A 51 -6.19 -2.02 -16.55
N PHE A 52 -6.43 -2.41 -15.29
CA PHE A 52 -6.13 -3.75 -14.79
C PHE A 52 -7.40 -4.56 -14.56
N GLU A 53 -7.29 -5.86 -14.81
CA GLU A 53 -8.31 -6.84 -14.50
C GLU A 53 -8.21 -7.31 -13.05
N TYR A 54 -9.34 -7.69 -12.46
CA TYR A 54 -9.39 -8.27 -11.12
C TYR A 54 -10.46 -9.35 -11.00
N ASP A 55 -10.26 -10.22 -10.01
CA ASP A 55 -11.24 -11.20 -9.56
C ASP A 55 -11.57 -10.94 -8.08
N VAL A 56 -12.81 -11.22 -7.69
CA VAL A 56 -13.32 -11.07 -6.32
C VAL A 56 -13.52 -12.46 -5.70
N LEU A 57 -13.04 -12.65 -4.48
CA LEU A 57 -13.18 -13.91 -3.75
C LEU A 57 -14.46 -13.99 -2.93
N ASP A 58 -15.16 -12.88 -2.68
CA ASP A 58 -16.31 -12.78 -1.78
C ASP A 58 -15.97 -13.25 -0.35
N THR A 59 -14.86 -12.76 0.19
CA THR A 59 -14.32 -13.13 1.50
C THR A 59 -14.17 -11.90 2.40
N ALA A 60 -13.67 -12.11 3.62
CA ALA A 60 -13.41 -11.03 4.56
C ALA A 60 -11.94 -10.56 4.44
N TRP A 61 -11.73 -9.28 4.11
CA TRP A 61 -10.42 -8.64 3.94
C TRP A 61 -9.48 -8.73 5.16
N ASN A 62 -10.03 -8.98 6.35
CA ASN A 62 -9.32 -9.06 7.64
C ASN A 62 -9.30 -10.45 8.27
N GLN A 63 -9.76 -11.49 7.56
CA GLN A 63 -9.80 -12.88 8.01
C GLN A 63 -9.31 -13.82 6.91
N LEU A 64 -8.06 -13.65 6.48
CA LEU A 64 -7.49 -14.33 5.32
C LEU A 64 -7.45 -15.86 5.46
N ASP A 65 -7.34 -16.38 6.67
CA ASP A 65 -7.35 -17.83 6.90
C ASP A 65 -8.63 -18.50 6.36
N LEU A 66 -9.76 -17.78 6.36
CA LEU A 66 -11.03 -18.29 5.84
C LEU A 66 -11.07 -18.39 4.31
N GLU A 67 -10.22 -17.63 3.59
CA GLU A 67 -10.14 -17.69 2.13
C GLU A 67 -9.10 -18.68 1.60
N THR A 68 -8.28 -19.28 2.46
CA THR A 68 -7.12 -20.10 2.08
C THR A 68 -7.46 -21.15 1.04
N GLU A 69 -8.49 -21.98 1.28
CA GLU A 69 -8.89 -23.05 0.35
C GLU A 69 -9.33 -22.50 -1.01
N GLN A 70 -10.13 -21.42 -0.99
CA GLN A 70 -10.64 -20.79 -2.21
C GLN A 70 -9.50 -20.16 -3.01
N LEU A 71 -8.58 -19.45 -2.34
CA LEU A 71 -7.42 -18.85 -2.98
C LEU A 71 -6.48 -19.91 -3.56
N CYS A 72 -6.21 -21.01 -2.86
CA CYS A 72 -5.40 -22.11 -3.39
C CYS A 72 -5.99 -22.70 -4.68
N LYS A 73 -7.31 -22.93 -4.71
CA LYS A 73 -8.01 -23.37 -5.93
C LYS A 73 -7.91 -22.34 -7.06
N TYR A 74 -8.04 -21.08 -6.73
CA TYR A 74 -7.88 -19.97 -7.69
C TYR A 74 -6.48 -19.94 -8.30
N LEU A 75 -5.42 -20.02 -7.46
CA LEU A 75 -4.03 -20.02 -7.88
C LEU A 75 -3.70 -21.17 -8.83
N GLN A 76 -4.17 -22.37 -8.52
CA GLN A 76 -4.01 -23.54 -9.37
C GLN A 76 -4.74 -23.40 -10.71
N LYS A 77 -6.02 -23.00 -10.67
CA LYS A 77 -6.85 -22.86 -11.88
C LYS A 77 -6.29 -21.82 -12.85
N ARG A 78 -5.68 -20.75 -12.33
CA ARG A 78 -5.13 -19.63 -13.11
C ARG A 78 -3.65 -19.79 -13.43
N GLU A 79 -3.00 -20.85 -12.95
CA GLU A 79 -1.56 -21.10 -13.13
C GLU A 79 -0.71 -19.87 -12.73
N ILE A 80 -0.98 -19.36 -11.50
CA ILE A 80 -0.31 -18.19 -10.95
C ILE A 80 1.09 -18.56 -10.46
N ASP A 81 2.13 -18.10 -11.14
CA ASP A 81 3.53 -18.37 -10.77
C ASP A 81 3.99 -17.60 -9.54
N THR A 82 3.53 -16.35 -9.44
CA THR A 82 3.95 -15.43 -8.38
C THR A 82 2.77 -14.61 -7.91
N MET A 83 2.63 -14.46 -6.60
CA MET A 83 1.65 -13.60 -5.98
C MET A 83 2.34 -12.54 -5.13
N LEU A 84 2.08 -11.26 -5.44
CA LEU A 84 2.34 -10.15 -4.55
C LEU A 84 1.20 -10.06 -3.54
N LEU A 85 1.54 -10.03 -2.27
CA LEU A 85 0.59 -9.96 -1.16
C LEU A 85 0.83 -8.69 -0.34
N ASP A 86 -0.20 -7.88 -0.20
CA ASP A 86 -0.15 -6.61 0.50
C ASP A 86 -1.35 -6.46 1.44
N THR A 87 -1.17 -6.89 2.68
CA THR A 87 -2.18 -6.85 3.75
C THR A 87 -1.55 -7.04 5.11
N TYR A 88 -2.19 -6.54 6.17
CA TYR A 88 -1.74 -6.67 7.56
C TYR A 88 -2.24 -7.93 8.28
N TYR A 89 -3.10 -8.71 7.63
CA TYR A 89 -3.90 -9.78 8.27
C TYR A 89 -3.41 -11.18 7.96
N VAL A 90 -2.20 -11.31 7.42
CA VAL A 90 -1.57 -12.62 7.19
C VAL A 90 -1.28 -13.34 8.49
N THR A 91 -1.47 -14.66 8.47
CA THR A 91 -0.99 -15.59 9.50
C THR A 91 0.13 -16.44 8.93
N GLN A 92 0.88 -17.09 9.81
CA GLN A 92 1.93 -18.01 9.38
C GLN A 92 1.33 -19.21 8.63
N GLU A 93 0.19 -19.74 9.12
CA GLU A 93 -0.51 -20.85 8.51
C GLU A 93 -1.02 -20.50 7.10
N TYR A 94 -1.66 -19.33 6.94
CA TYR A 94 -2.09 -18.85 5.64
C TYR A 94 -0.94 -18.81 4.62
N LEU A 95 0.18 -18.19 4.99
CA LEU A 95 1.34 -18.08 4.11
C LEU A 95 1.97 -19.44 3.77
N GLN A 96 2.07 -20.35 4.75
CA GLN A 96 2.56 -21.71 4.52
C GLN A 96 1.68 -22.45 3.52
N ASN A 97 0.36 -22.40 3.68
CA ASN A 97 -0.58 -23.10 2.80
C ASN A 97 -0.48 -22.59 1.36
N ILE A 98 -0.53 -21.27 1.14
CA ILE A 98 -0.49 -20.72 -0.22
C ILE A 98 0.89 -20.83 -0.87
N SER A 99 1.99 -20.89 -0.09
CA SER A 99 3.35 -21.01 -0.63
C SER A 99 3.59 -22.32 -1.41
N HIS A 100 2.76 -23.34 -1.20
CA HIS A 100 2.82 -24.59 -1.97
C HIS A 100 2.33 -24.44 -3.41
N TYR A 101 1.57 -23.37 -3.71
CA TYR A 101 0.91 -23.18 -5.01
C TYR A 101 1.52 -22.05 -5.84
N THR A 102 2.21 -21.11 -5.20
CA THR A 102 2.76 -19.93 -5.87
C THR A 102 3.95 -19.39 -5.10
N LYS A 103 4.83 -18.65 -5.78
CA LYS A 103 5.86 -17.85 -5.11
C LYS A 103 5.22 -16.62 -4.49
N ILE A 104 5.46 -16.39 -3.20
CA ILE A 104 4.91 -15.25 -2.47
C ILE A 104 5.95 -14.15 -2.37
N VAL A 105 5.58 -12.95 -2.81
CA VAL A 105 6.27 -11.69 -2.54
C VAL A 105 5.40 -10.91 -1.57
N TYR A 106 5.88 -10.64 -0.36
CA TYR A 106 5.11 -9.99 0.70
C TYR A 106 5.64 -8.59 0.98
N ILE A 107 4.75 -7.59 0.99
CA ILE A 107 5.08 -6.24 1.46
C ILE A 107 4.84 -6.21 2.96
N ASP A 108 5.92 -6.05 3.72
CA ASP A 108 5.90 -6.09 5.19
C ASP A 108 6.12 -4.71 5.78
N ASP A 109 5.08 -4.13 6.35
CA ASP A 109 5.14 -2.88 7.11
C ASP A 109 5.28 -3.11 8.63
N LEU A 110 5.07 -4.34 9.14
CA LEU A 110 4.78 -4.58 10.54
C LEU A 110 5.81 -5.46 11.29
N ARG A 111 6.56 -6.28 10.58
CA ARG A 111 7.59 -7.20 11.15
C ARG A 111 7.04 -8.05 12.32
N LYS A 112 5.83 -8.62 12.17
CA LYS A 112 5.13 -9.32 13.25
C LYS A 112 5.77 -10.67 13.62
N PHE A 113 6.27 -11.40 12.63
CA PHE A 113 6.86 -12.73 12.77
C PHE A 113 7.74 -13.06 11.57
N ALA A 114 8.43 -14.18 11.59
CA ALA A 114 9.17 -14.68 10.43
C ALA A 114 8.22 -15.20 9.37
N TYR A 115 8.04 -14.46 8.30
CA TYR A 115 7.08 -14.80 7.23
C TYR A 115 7.63 -15.93 6.35
N PRO A 116 6.92 -17.05 6.19
CA PRO A 116 7.32 -18.16 5.31
C PRO A 116 7.00 -17.81 3.84
N VAL A 117 7.70 -16.81 3.29
CA VAL A 117 7.51 -16.29 1.94
C VAL A 117 8.83 -16.30 1.15
N HIS A 118 8.75 -16.22 -0.18
CA HIS A 118 9.93 -16.25 -1.05
C HIS A 118 10.68 -14.91 -1.06
N THR A 119 9.95 -13.80 -0.96
CA THR A 119 10.53 -12.46 -0.91
C THR A 119 9.77 -11.59 0.06
N VAL A 120 10.50 -10.85 0.88
CA VAL A 120 9.96 -9.76 1.73
C VAL A 120 10.43 -8.43 1.14
N ILE A 121 9.51 -7.50 0.98
CA ILE A 121 9.78 -6.11 0.63
C ILE A 121 9.43 -5.23 1.82
N ASN A 122 10.38 -4.44 2.31
CA ASN A 122 10.12 -3.38 3.26
C ASN A 122 10.95 -2.15 2.89
N TYR A 123 10.27 -1.12 2.43
CA TYR A 123 10.90 0.12 1.97
C TYR A 123 10.92 1.24 3.02
N GLY A 124 10.70 0.93 4.29
CA GLY A 124 10.84 1.88 5.39
C GLY A 124 12.23 2.52 5.40
N ALA A 125 12.29 3.85 5.54
CA ALA A 125 13.55 4.60 5.42
C ALA A 125 14.59 4.25 6.49
N TRP A 126 14.12 3.77 7.64
CA TRP A 126 14.97 3.35 8.76
C TRP A 126 14.99 1.86 9.02
N VAL A 127 14.44 1.07 8.10
CA VAL A 127 14.48 -0.38 8.19
C VAL A 127 15.72 -0.90 7.48
N THR A 128 16.45 -1.80 8.14
CA THR A 128 17.64 -2.47 7.61
C THR A 128 17.44 -3.97 7.61
N GLU A 129 18.34 -4.71 6.96
CA GLU A 129 18.28 -6.18 6.99
C GLU A 129 18.54 -6.75 8.40
N ASP A 130 19.23 -6.02 9.27
CA ASP A 130 19.53 -6.45 10.65
C ASP A 130 18.29 -6.38 11.56
N ASP A 131 17.24 -5.65 11.12
CA ASP A 131 15.95 -5.63 11.80
C ASP A 131 15.15 -6.92 11.62
N TYR A 132 15.60 -7.82 10.74
CA TYR A 132 14.99 -9.11 10.47
C TYR A 132 15.85 -10.25 11.05
N ASP A 133 15.30 -11.00 12.01
CA ASP A 133 15.88 -12.28 12.40
C ASP A 133 15.71 -13.28 11.25
N LYS A 134 16.80 -13.49 10.51
CA LYS A 134 16.80 -14.35 9.32
C LYS A 134 16.61 -15.83 9.62
N GLN A 135 16.58 -16.23 10.90
CA GLN A 135 16.27 -17.59 11.32
C GLN A 135 14.73 -17.79 11.23
N GLY A 136 14.27 -18.72 10.45
CA GLY A 136 12.85 -19.00 10.29
C GLY A 136 12.18 -18.37 9.06
N TYR A 137 12.89 -17.55 8.30
CA TYR A 137 12.41 -17.05 7.02
C TYR A 137 12.71 -18.04 5.89
N TYR A 138 11.80 -18.98 5.68
CA TYR A 138 11.88 -20.01 4.65
C TYR A 138 10.53 -20.26 4.02
N ALA A 139 10.50 -20.41 2.69
CA ALA A 139 9.35 -20.90 1.96
C ALA A 139 9.76 -22.13 1.17
N ASN A 140 9.09 -23.27 1.38
CA ASN A 140 9.31 -24.52 0.66
C ASN A 140 10.81 -24.92 0.62
N GLY A 141 11.51 -24.77 1.74
CA GLY A 141 12.94 -25.11 1.84
C GLY A 141 13.91 -24.11 1.25
N GLN A 142 13.41 -23.01 0.68
CA GLN A 142 14.22 -21.90 0.15
C GLN A 142 14.29 -20.75 1.14
N ARG A 143 15.48 -20.15 1.27
CA ARG A 143 15.66 -18.92 2.05
C ARG A 143 14.91 -17.77 1.44
N THR A 144 14.22 -16.99 2.28
CA THR A 144 13.58 -15.74 1.88
C THR A 144 14.61 -14.72 1.38
N GLN A 145 14.32 -14.10 0.25
CA GLN A 145 15.03 -12.94 -0.25
C GLN A 145 14.50 -11.67 0.42
N PHE A 146 15.38 -10.75 0.80
CA PHE A 146 15.01 -9.47 1.39
C PHE A 146 15.30 -8.32 0.43
N LEU A 147 14.29 -7.48 0.19
CA LEU A 147 14.38 -6.21 -0.55
C LEU A 147 14.08 -5.09 0.44
N ILE A 148 15.11 -4.64 1.17
CA ILE A 148 14.98 -3.73 2.30
C ILE A 148 15.58 -2.37 1.98
N GLY A 149 14.85 -1.32 2.39
CA GLY A 149 15.31 0.07 2.29
C GLY A 149 14.59 0.90 1.23
N SER A 150 14.79 2.20 1.28
CA SER A 150 14.08 3.20 0.48
C SER A 150 14.28 3.07 -1.04
N GLN A 151 15.32 2.38 -1.50
CA GLN A 151 15.53 2.09 -2.92
C GLN A 151 14.43 1.19 -3.53
N TYR A 152 13.67 0.47 -2.70
CA TYR A 152 12.57 -0.40 -3.14
C TYR A 152 11.18 0.25 -3.01
N VAL A 153 11.13 1.55 -2.75
CA VAL A 153 9.86 2.29 -2.65
C VAL A 153 9.13 2.25 -3.99
N PRO A 154 7.85 1.85 -4.03
CA PRO A 154 7.06 1.81 -5.27
C PRO A 154 6.56 3.20 -5.65
N LEU A 155 7.41 3.98 -6.32
CA LEU A 155 7.05 5.31 -6.79
C LEU A 155 6.33 5.27 -8.14
N ARG A 156 5.28 6.06 -8.27
CA ARG A 156 4.64 6.34 -9.55
C ARG A 156 5.59 7.14 -10.44
N ASP A 157 5.46 7.00 -11.75
CA ASP A 157 6.35 7.65 -12.72
C ASP A 157 6.37 9.18 -12.59
N GLU A 158 5.26 9.80 -12.19
CA GLU A 158 5.17 11.25 -12.00
C GLU A 158 6.14 11.78 -10.93
N PHE A 159 6.59 10.93 -10.01
CA PHE A 159 7.54 11.28 -8.95
C PHE A 159 8.99 10.90 -9.27
N ARG A 160 9.25 10.26 -10.42
CA ARG A 160 10.59 9.91 -10.84
C ARG A 160 11.31 11.10 -11.45
N TYR A 161 12.61 11.21 -11.19
CA TYR A 161 13.50 12.18 -11.84
C TYR A 161 13.02 13.64 -11.78
N ARG A 162 12.40 14.03 -10.64
CA ARG A 162 12.04 15.42 -10.40
C ARG A 162 13.22 16.16 -9.77
N GLU A 163 13.67 17.22 -10.44
CA GLU A 163 14.52 18.20 -9.80
C GLU A 163 13.69 18.95 -8.75
N PHE A 164 14.23 19.11 -7.57
CA PHE A 164 13.61 19.91 -6.53
C PHE A 164 14.61 20.90 -5.96
N HIS A 165 14.11 22.07 -5.58
CA HIS A 165 14.88 23.10 -4.93
C HIS A 165 14.35 23.35 -3.53
N VAL A 166 15.26 23.30 -2.56
CA VAL A 166 14.90 23.63 -1.17
C VAL A 166 14.96 25.15 -1.01
N ASN A 167 13.82 25.75 -0.73
CA ASN A 167 13.74 27.17 -0.44
C ASN A 167 14.35 27.47 0.94
N LYS A 168 15.09 28.58 1.06
CA LYS A 168 15.69 29.00 2.34
C LYS A 168 14.64 29.38 3.39
N LYS A 169 13.46 29.81 2.94
CA LYS A 169 12.32 30.15 3.81
C LYS A 169 11.09 29.37 3.36
N VAL A 170 10.35 28.82 4.31
CA VAL A 170 9.05 28.24 4.05
C VAL A 170 8.10 29.36 3.62
N LYS A 171 7.36 29.13 2.54
CA LYS A 171 6.30 30.04 2.06
C LYS A 171 4.96 29.32 1.91
N ARG A 172 5.01 28.04 1.62
CA ARG A 172 3.83 27.19 1.39
C ARG A 172 3.89 25.94 2.27
N VAL A 173 2.77 25.60 2.85
CA VAL A 173 2.58 24.41 3.68
C VAL A 173 1.50 23.56 3.04
N LEU A 174 1.81 22.29 2.78
CA LEU A 174 0.83 21.30 2.34
C LEU A 174 0.38 20.48 3.54
N ILE A 175 -0.93 20.43 3.77
CA ILE A 175 -1.56 19.61 4.81
C ILE A 175 -2.30 18.47 4.12
N THR A 176 -1.98 17.22 4.47
CA THR A 176 -2.64 16.04 3.94
C THR A 176 -2.66 14.92 4.98
N THR A 177 -3.78 14.24 5.10
CA THR A 177 -3.98 13.09 6.01
C THR A 177 -4.00 11.75 5.29
N GLY A 178 -3.67 11.75 3.98
CA GLY A 178 -3.69 10.54 3.15
C GLY A 178 -5.07 10.24 2.59
N GLY A 179 -5.56 9.01 2.73
CA GLY A 179 -6.83 8.56 2.12
C GLY A 179 -8.08 8.87 2.94
N THR A 180 -7.96 9.14 4.25
CA THR A 180 -9.07 9.42 5.15
C THR A 180 -8.68 10.47 6.21
N ASP A 181 -9.68 11.19 6.75
CA ASP A 181 -9.49 12.17 7.83
C ASP A 181 -10.65 12.09 8.83
N ILE A 182 -10.93 10.91 9.33
CA ILE A 182 -12.05 10.64 10.23
C ILE A 182 -11.98 11.47 11.52
N LEU A 183 -10.77 11.77 11.99
CA LEU A 183 -10.54 12.55 13.21
C LEU A 183 -10.42 14.06 12.93
N ASN A 184 -10.64 14.51 11.69
CA ASN A 184 -10.49 15.91 11.28
C ASN A 184 -9.13 16.53 11.68
N VAL A 185 -8.05 15.76 11.48
CA VAL A 185 -6.69 16.19 11.83
C VAL A 185 -6.26 17.37 10.97
N ALA A 186 -6.57 17.34 9.65
CA ALA A 186 -6.24 18.44 8.75
C ALA A 186 -6.90 19.76 9.16
N GLY A 187 -8.18 19.71 9.58
CA GLY A 187 -8.90 20.87 10.08
C GLY A 187 -8.31 21.41 11.37
N GLY A 188 -8.01 20.55 12.34
CA GLY A 188 -7.39 20.95 13.60
C GLY A 188 -6.02 21.58 13.42
N VAL A 189 -5.15 20.99 12.58
CA VAL A 189 -3.82 21.56 12.28
C VAL A 189 -3.95 22.91 11.58
N LEU A 190 -4.84 23.03 10.60
CA LEU A 190 -5.05 24.30 9.88
C LEU A 190 -5.55 25.40 10.85
N ASP A 191 -6.50 25.08 11.74
CA ASP A 191 -7.02 26.03 12.71
C ASP A 191 -5.93 26.57 13.64
N GLU A 192 -5.11 25.70 14.20
CA GLU A 192 -3.96 26.09 15.04
C GLU A 192 -2.96 26.96 14.27
N LEU A 193 -2.65 26.63 13.03
CA LEU A 193 -1.72 27.39 12.21
C LEU A 193 -2.27 28.77 11.83
N LEU A 194 -3.58 28.92 11.60
CA LEU A 194 -4.21 30.20 11.29
C LEU A 194 -4.26 31.17 12.49
N HIS A 195 -4.22 30.62 13.70
CA HIS A 195 -4.19 31.41 14.96
C HIS A 195 -2.77 31.72 15.45
N ASP A 196 -1.72 31.18 14.84
CA ASP A 196 -0.33 31.46 15.22
C ASP A 196 0.24 32.64 14.42
N ASP A 197 0.55 33.72 15.08
CA ASP A 197 1.13 34.95 14.47
C ASP A 197 2.40 34.68 13.66
N ARG A 198 3.15 33.63 13.99
CA ARG A 198 4.41 33.27 13.29
C ARG A 198 4.18 32.68 11.90
N THR A 199 2.97 32.27 11.59
CA THR A 199 2.62 31.53 10.38
C THR A 199 1.64 32.26 9.46
N GLN A 200 1.22 33.49 9.82
CA GLN A 200 0.22 34.27 9.08
C GLN A 200 0.63 34.66 7.65
N GLU A 201 1.93 34.69 7.36
CA GLU A 201 2.43 34.98 6.01
C GLU A 201 2.56 33.72 5.13
N LEU A 202 2.19 32.53 5.64
CA LEU A 202 2.29 31.29 4.91
C LEU A 202 1.02 31.00 4.09
N GLU A 203 1.23 30.45 2.91
CA GLU A 203 0.16 29.92 2.07
C GLU A 203 -0.12 28.46 2.44
N TYR A 204 -1.38 28.13 2.71
CA TYR A 204 -1.79 26.77 3.10
C TYR A 204 -2.54 26.08 1.97
N HIS A 205 -2.07 24.89 1.60
CA HIS A 205 -2.74 23.99 0.68
C HIS A 205 -3.24 22.78 1.46
N VAL A 206 -4.55 22.54 1.47
CA VAL A 206 -5.14 21.39 2.15
C VAL A 206 -5.70 20.44 1.12
N ILE A 207 -5.22 19.18 1.13
CA ILE A 207 -5.87 18.12 0.36
C ILE A 207 -7.00 17.56 1.20
N ALA A 208 -8.23 18.01 0.89
CA ALA A 208 -9.42 17.48 1.52
C ALA A 208 -9.75 16.10 0.95
N VAL A 209 -9.99 15.13 1.82
CA VAL A 209 -10.46 13.77 1.47
C VAL A 209 -11.94 13.64 1.83
N SER A 210 -12.60 12.57 1.37
CA SER A 210 -14.06 12.40 1.45
C SER A 210 -14.69 12.58 2.83
N TYR A 211 -13.90 12.51 3.89
CA TYR A 211 -14.34 12.65 5.29
C TYR A 211 -13.67 13.82 6.02
N THR A 212 -13.10 14.78 5.29
CA THR A 212 -12.54 15.99 5.91
C THR A 212 -13.65 17.00 6.13
N HIS A 213 -13.91 17.34 7.38
CA HIS A 213 -14.86 18.38 7.80
C HIS A 213 -14.09 19.68 8.04
N LEU A 214 -13.88 20.46 6.97
CA LEU A 214 -13.30 21.79 7.09
C LEU A 214 -14.40 22.84 7.32
N THR A 215 -14.48 23.42 8.51
CA THR A 215 -15.15 24.68 8.74
C THR A 215 -14.15 25.81 8.53
N LEU A 216 -14.08 26.32 7.31
CA LEU A 216 -13.20 27.46 6.99
C LEU A 216 -13.81 28.75 7.49
N PRO A 217 -13.06 29.64 8.18
CA PRO A 217 -13.49 31.00 8.35
C PRO A 217 -13.68 31.65 6.98
N THR A 218 -14.71 32.45 6.82
CA THR A 218 -15.33 32.96 5.58
C THR A 218 -14.45 33.88 4.71
N LYS A 219 -13.15 33.65 4.62
CA LYS A 219 -12.21 34.34 3.72
C LYS A 219 -11.20 33.38 3.14
N LEU A 220 -11.66 32.50 2.27
CA LEU A 220 -10.82 31.83 1.28
C LEU A 220 -11.52 32.00 -0.07
N GLU A 221 -10.99 32.90 -0.88
CA GLU A 221 -11.27 32.91 -2.31
C GLU A 221 -10.63 31.67 -2.91
N VAL A 222 -11.44 30.87 -3.60
CA VAL A 222 -11.03 29.67 -4.34
C VAL A 222 -10.40 30.09 -5.67
#